data_db3bec3c4be75e30e210fd0c54053152
#
_entry.id   db3bec3c4be75e30e210fd0c54053152
#
_cell.length_a   1.000
_cell.length_b   1.000
_cell.length_c   1.000
_cell.angle_alpha   90.00
_cell.angle_beta   90.00
_cell.angle_gamma   90.00
#
_symmetry.space_group_name_H-M   'P 1'
#
loop_
_entity.id
_entity.type
_entity.pdbx_description
1 polymer ?
#
loop_
_entity_poly.entity_id
_entity_poly.type
_entity_poly.pdbx_seq_one_letter_code
_entity_poly.pdbx_strand_id
1 'polypeptide(L)'
;LASALDLMGSVVKEPTFPQEEIDRLRRDYLTRYDNSRILPDALVQEVLPRLIDANSPYAIHNGTGDPAVLASVTPAQLDAAHDLWVRPEGARIFVVSDLPLAQLQPGLEAEFGAWEVAGTPAPMPTRAQPAPAAPQIVLIDRLDSAQTTIAGGQLVEGVDTSDLVSLDLADQVLGSGFLSRINMNLREDKHWAYGAGGSFVDQPQQVSYLASTSVQQDKAGPAVGELRKEVTDLVTTRPISQEELDFVRDSRLRSMSSWFSSAGGVLAGMQENVRRGRPDDYYATLGEEYKTVELDELRADVKAALAPSQWVWVVVGDADIVKPQLEPLGLPITVLKPEDVLPPFRSGDSTDPEVPEG
;
A
#
# COMPACT_ATOMS: atom_id res chain seq x y z
N LEU A 1 2.40 -32.39 -12.19
CA LEU A 1 2.63 -31.20 -12.98
C LEU A 1 1.51 -30.98 -14.01
N ALA A 2 1.28 -31.92 -14.95
CA ALA A 2 0.30 -31.77 -16.05
C ALA A 2 -1.10 -31.37 -15.53
N SER A 3 -1.67 -32.10 -14.56
CA SER A 3 -3.00 -31.80 -14.02
C SER A 3 -3.07 -30.44 -13.28
N ALA A 4 -1.95 -29.98 -12.71
CA ALA A 4 -1.89 -28.67 -12.08
C ALA A 4 -1.85 -27.54 -13.12
N LEU A 5 -1.13 -27.74 -14.22
CA LEU A 5 -1.10 -26.78 -15.34
C LEU A 5 -2.45 -26.72 -16.06
N ASP A 6 -3.09 -27.86 -16.31
CA ASP A 6 -4.43 -27.94 -16.88
C ASP A 6 -5.47 -27.19 -16.03
N LEU A 7 -5.45 -27.41 -14.71
CA LEU A 7 -6.32 -26.66 -13.79
C LEU A 7 -6.02 -25.17 -13.80
N MET A 8 -4.75 -24.77 -13.78
CA MET A 8 -4.34 -23.37 -13.87
C MET A 8 -4.81 -22.74 -15.18
N GLY A 9 -4.62 -23.45 -16.30
CA GLY A 9 -5.07 -23.03 -17.62
C GLY A 9 -6.57 -22.81 -17.69
N SER A 10 -7.36 -23.77 -17.17
CA SER A 10 -8.82 -23.65 -17.11
C SER A 10 -9.27 -22.41 -16.32
N VAL A 11 -8.66 -22.17 -15.16
CA VAL A 11 -9.01 -21.00 -14.30
C VAL A 11 -8.63 -19.68 -14.98
N VAL A 12 -7.48 -19.64 -15.68
CA VAL A 12 -6.96 -18.40 -16.29
C VAL A 12 -7.61 -18.11 -17.64
N LYS A 13 -7.89 -19.13 -18.45
CA LYS A 13 -8.36 -18.95 -19.84
C LYS A 13 -9.89 -19.03 -19.97
N GLU A 14 -10.55 -19.84 -19.15
CA GLU A 14 -11.95 -20.22 -19.33
C GLU A 14 -12.74 -20.19 -17.99
N PRO A 15 -12.70 -19.08 -17.22
CA PRO A 15 -13.52 -18.99 -16.02
C PRO A 15 -15.01 -18.97 -16.39
N THR A 16 -15.86 -19.56 -15.54
CA THR A 16 -17.30 -19.72 -15.86
C THR A 16 -18.20 -18.69 -15.16
N PHE A 17 -17.71 -17.95 -14.19
CA PHE A 17 -18.45 -16.94 -13.41
C PHE A 17 -19.91 -17.33 -13.07
N PRO A 18 -20.17 -18.47 -12.35
CA PRO A 18 -21.53 -18.92 -12.07
C PRO A 18 -22.30 -17.88 -11.24
N GLN A 19 -23.55 -17.60 -11.61
CA GLN A 19 -24.38 -16.59 -10.91
C GLN A 19 -24.49 -16.85 -9.42
N GLU A 20 -24.60 -18.13 -9.00
CA GLU A 20 -24.69 -18.52 -7.59
C GLU A 20 -23.44 -18.10 -6.80
N GLU A 21 -22.25 -18.27 -7.38
CA GLU A 21 -20.99 -17.87 -6.76
C GLU A 21 -20.83 -16.34 -6.71
N ILE A 22 -21.25 -15.65 -7.76
CA ILE A 22 -21.30 -14.20 -7.77
C ILE A 22 -22.19 -13.68 -6.65
N ASP A 23 -23.39 -14.25 -6.51
CA ASP A 23 -24.33 -13.84 -5.48
C ASP A 23 -23.81 -14.16 -4.07
N ARG A 24 -23.10 -15.27 -3.89
CA ARG A 24 -22.45 -15.61 -2.62
C ARG A 24 -21.33 -14.62 -2.29
N LEU A 25 -20.41 -14.39 -3.20
CA LEU A 25 -19.28 -13.47 -3.01
C LEU A 25 -19.75 -12.02 -2.83
N ARG A 26 -20.80 -11.61 -3.54
CA ARG A 26 -21.44 -10.29 -3.37
C ARG A 26 -21.94 -10.10 -1.95
N ARG A 27 -22.69 -11.07 -1.40
CA ARG A 27 -23.16 -10.99 -0.01
C ARG A 27 -22.01 -10.91 0.99
N ASP A 28 -21.00 -11.77 0.81
CA ASP A 28 -19.82 -11.77 1.67
C ASP A 28 -19.04 -10.44 1.60
N TYR A 29 -18.94 -9.86 0.41
CA TYR A 29 -18.27 -8.58 0.20
C TYR A 29 -19.05 -7.44 0.85
N LEU A 30 -20.35 -7.31 0.59
CA LEU A 30 -21.17 -6.24 1.14
C LEU A 30 -21.23 -6.31 2.67
N THR A 31 -21.27 -7.52 3.22
CA THR A 31 -21.21 -7.73 4.68
C THR A 31 -19.86 -7.25 5.25
N ARG A 32 -18.74 -7.55 4.57
CA ARG A 32 -17.42 -7.06 4.99
C ARG A 32 -17.31 -5.56 4.86
N TYR A 33 -17.84 -4.99 3.77
CA TYR A 33 -17.89 -3.55 3.58
C TYR A 33 -18.64 -2.86 4.72
N ASP A 34 -19.84 -3.29 5.05
CA ASP A 34 -20.62 -2.73 6.16
C ASP A 34 -19.89 -2.86 7.50
N ASN A 35 -19.22 -3.98 7.76
CA ASN A 35 -18.41 -4.15 8.97
C ASN A 35 -17.18 -3.25 8.97
N SER A 36 -16.55 -2.98 7.82
CA SER A 36 -15.37 -2.13 7.72
C SER A 36 -15.66 -0.66 8.01
N ARG A 37 -16.88 -0.20 7.78
CA ARG A 37 -17.31 1.19 7.97
C ARG A 37 -17.11 1.72 9.40
N ILE A 38 -17.06 0.85 10.38
CA ILE A 38 -16.85 1.20 11.79
C ILE A 38 -15.40 0.92 12.27
N LEU A 39 -14.54 0.36 11.41
CA LEU A 39 -13.17 0.04 11.76
C LEU A 39 -12.25 1.25 11.52
N PRO A 40 -11.51 1.71 12.53
CA PRO A 40 -10.65 2.88 12.39
C PRO A 40 -9.65 2.78 11.23
N ASP A 41 -9.00 1.62 11.08
CA ASP A 41 -8.01 1.40 10.03
C ASP A 41 -8.62 1.46 8.63
N ALA A 42 -9.84 0.95 8.44
CA ALA A 42 -10.54 1.00 7.15
C ALA A 42 -10.91 2.45 6.78
N LEU A 43 -11.32 3.26 7.77
CA LEU A 43 -11.60 4.68 7.57
C LEU A 43 -10.33 5.46 7.20
N VAL A 44 -9.20 5.15 7.85
CA VAL A 44 -7.89 5.72 7.49
C VAL A 44 -7.52 5.36 6.06
N GLN A 45 -7.62 4.08 5.71
CA GLN A 45 -7.26 3.57 4.38
C GLN A 45 -8.12 4.15 3.25
N GLU A 46 -9.34 4.55 3.54
CA GLU A 46 -10.21 5.20 2.55
C GLU A 46 -9.85 6.68 2.34
N VAL A 47 -9.44 7.40 3.38
CA VAL A 47 -9.21 8.85 3.32
C VAL A 47 -7.76 9.21 3.00
N LEU A 48 -6.79 8.57 3.67
CA LEU A 48 -5.40 8.99 3.60
C LEU A 48 -4.79 8.92 2.19
N PRO A 49 -5.01 7.86 1.38
CA PRO A 49 -4.46 7.81 0.03
C PRO A 49 -4.96 8.94 -0.87
N ARG A 50 -6.23 9.37 -0.71
CA ARG A 50 -6.82 10.49 -1.47
C ARG A 50 -6.23 11.85 -1.07
N LEU A 51 -5.85 12.00 0.19
CA LEU A 51 -5.16 13.21 0.65
C LEU A 51 -3.72 13.26 0.16
N ILE A 52 -3.06 12.10 0.07
CA ILE A 52 -1.68 12.01 -0.40
C ILE A 52 -1.61 12.30 -1.91
N ASP A 53 -2.49 11.72 -2.70
CA ASP A 53 -2.60 12.00 -4.13
C ASP A 53 -4.01 11.64 -4.64
N ALA A 54 -4.87 12.64 -4.81
CA ALA A 54 -6.25 12.44 -5.27
C ALA A 54 -6.34 11.87 -6.70
N ASN A 55 -5.30 12.03 -7.51
CA ASN A 55 -5.24 11.52 -8.88
C ASN A 55 -4.59 10.13 -8.98
N SER A 56 -4.18 9.56 -7.85
CA SER A 56 -3.59 8.22 -7.83
C SER A 56 -4.63 7.14 -8.09
N PRO A 57 -4.36 6.15 -8.96
CA PRO A 57 -5.23 4.99 -9.11
C PRO A 57 -5.33 4.16 -7.83
N TYR A 58 -4.39 4.33 -6.90
CA TYR A 58 -4.37 3.66 -5.59
C TYR A 58 -5.21 4.37 -4.53
N ALA A 59 -5.76 5.55 -4.85
CA ALA A 59 -6.60 6.34 -3.93
C ALA A 59 -8.09 5.97 -4.01
N ILE A 60 -8.48 5.04 -4.90
CA ILE A 60 -9.88 4.70 -5.14
C ILE A 60 -10.24 3.40 -4.39
N HIS A 61 -11.21 3.49 -3.48
CA HIS A 61 -11.81 2.36 -2.76
C HIS A 61 -10.82 1.35 -2.19
N ASN A 62 -9.62 1.80 -1.85
CA ASN A 62 -8.56 0.97 -1.28
C ASN A 62 -8.34 -0.38 -2.02
N GLY A 63 -8.57 -0.40 -3.34
CA GLY A 63 -8.47 -1.60 -4.17
C GLY A 63 -9.60 -2.62 -3.98
N THR A 64 -10.62 -2.33 -3.18
CA THR A 64 -11.73 -3.25 -2.92
C THR A 64 -12.91 -3.08 -3.90
N GLY A 65 -12.91 -2.04 -4.68
CA GLY A 65 -13.97 -1.73 -5.64
C GLY A 65 -15.13 -0.92 -5.06
N ASP A 66 -15.98 -0.41 -5.94
CA ASP A 66 -17.20 0.33 -5.57
C ASP A 66 -18.31 -0.65 -5.14
N PRO A 67 -18.85 -0.51 -3.92
CA PRO A 67 -19.96 -1.35 -3.45
C PRO A 67 -21.20 -1.33 -4.37
N ALA A 68 -21.50 -0.18 -5.00
CA ALA A 68 -22.62 -0.05 -5.91
C ALA A 68 -22.41 -0.88 -7.19
N VAL A 69 -21.20 -0.85 -7.76
CA VAL A 69 -20.82 -1.68 -8.90
C VAL A 69 -20.88 -3.16 -8.53
N LEU A 70 -20.30 -3.54 -7.40
CA LEU A 70 -20.28 -4.94 -6.96
C LEU A 70 -21.67 -5.48 -6.64
N ALA A 71 -22.57 -4.62 -6.18
CA ALA A 71 -23.97 -5.02 -5.94
C ALA A 71 -24.73 -5.41 -7.21
N SER A 72 -24.34 -4.85 -8.35
CA SER A 72 -25.03 -5.02 -9.65
C SER A 72 -24.26 -5.85 -10.66
N VAL A 73 -23.01 -6.24 -10.38
CA VAL A 73 -22.16 -6.98 -11.31
C VAL A 73 -22.80 -8.27 -11.82
N THR A 74 -22.71 -8.53 -13.11
CA THR A 74 -23.26 -9.70 -13.79
C THR A 74 -22.18 -10.62 -14.33
N PRO A 75 -22.46 -11.91 -14.62
CA PRO A 75 -21.51 -12.80 -15.31
C PRO A 75 -20.94 -12.20 -16.59
N ALA A 76 -21.78 -11.59 -17.44
CA ALA A 76 -21.35 -11.02 -18.71
C ALA A 76 -20.38 -9.84 -18.53
N GLN A 77 -20.53 -9.04 -17.47
CA GLN A 77 -19.57 -7.96 -17.15
C GLN A 77 -18.24 -8.54 -16.64
N LEU A 78 -18.27 -9.64 -15.90
CA LEU A 78 -17.04 -10.33 -15.47
C LEU A 78 -16.32 -10.98 -16.62
N ASP A 79 -17.04 -11.62 -17.55
CA ASP A 79 -16.48 -12.17 -18.81
C ASP A 79 -15.79 -11.07 -19.62
N ALA A 80 -16.49 -9.95 -19.84
CA ALA A 80 -15.95 -8.82 -20.58
C ALA A 80 -14.70 -8.20 -19.90
N ALA A 81 -14.72 -8.09 -18.57
CA ALA A 81 -13.56 -7.62 -17.82
C ALA A 81 -12.39 -8.60 -17.88
N HIS A 82 -12.69 -9.90 -17.81
CA HIS A 82 -11.69 -10.96 -17.97
C HIS A 82 -11.02 -10.87 -19.35
N ASP A 83 -11.79 -10.86 -20.43
CA ASP A 83 -11.27 -10.78 -21.79
C ASP A 83 -10.48 -9.50 -22.08
N LEU A 84 -10.82 -8.42 -21.37
CA LEU A 84 -10.13 -7.14 -21.51
C LEU A 84 -8.76 -7.13 -20.82
N TRP A 85 -8.64 -7.76 -19.64
CA TRP A 85 -7.48 -7.63 -18.77
C TRP A 85 -6.63 -8.92 -18.64
N VAL A 86 -7.24 -10.12 -18.71
CA VAL A 86 -6.54 -11.39 -18.55
C VAL A 86 -6.16 -11.92 -19.91
N ARG A 87 -4.98 -11.55 -20.38
CA ARG A 87 -4.55 -11.76 -21.77
C ARG A 87 -3.11 -12.27 -21.85
N PRO A 88 -2.75 -13.03 -22.91
CA PRO A 88 -1.38 -13.48 -23.10
C PRO A 88 -0.40 -12.33 -23.36
N GLU A 89 -0.88 -11.22 -23.95
CA GLU A 89 -0.04 -10.06 -24.25
C GLU A 89 0.48 -9.41 -22.96
N GLY A 90 1.76 -9.57 -22.69
CA GLY A 90 2.38 -9.06 -21.47
C GLY A 90 2.23 -9.97 -20.25
N ALA A 91 1.52 -11.11 -20.35
CA ALA A 91 1.48 -12.08 -19.29
C ALA A 91 2.87 -12.68 -19.04
N ARG A 92 3.20 -12.92 -17.77
CA ARG A 92 4.44 -13.56 -17.35
C ARG A 92 4.14 -14.69 -16.39
N ILE A 93 4.72 -15.86 -16.64
CA ILE A 93 4.55 -17.03 -15.78
C ILE A 93 5.85 -17.21 -15.00
N PHE A 94 5.73 -17.17 -13.68
CA PHE A 94 6.85 -17.43 -12.77
C PHE A 94 6.70 -18.83 -12.18
N VAL A 95 7.76 -19.63 -12.28
CA VAL A 95 7.78 -20.99 -11.75
C VAL A 95 9.01 -21.17 -10.88
N VAL A 96 8.79 -21.64 -9.66
CA VAL A 96 9.85 -22.11 -8.76
C VAL A 96 9.63 -23.59 -8.51
N SER A 97 10.60 -24.41 -8.90
CA SER A 97 10.48 -25.87 -8.88
C SER A 97 11.84 -26.54 -8.72
N ASP A 98 11.85 -27.75 -8.24
CA ASP A 98 12.99 -28.67 -8.23
C ASP A 98 13.20 -29.36 -9.59
N LEU A 99 12.25 -29.24 -10.51
CA LEU A 99 12.35 -29.76 -11.86
C LEU A 99 13.16 -28.83 -12.77
N PRO A 100 14.04 -29.35 -13.63
CA PRO A 100 14.76 -28.52 -14.60
C PRO A 100 13.79 -27.93 -15.65
N LEU A 101 14.14 -26.77 -16.20
CA LEU A 101 13.33 -26.05 -17.20
C LEU A 101 12.91 -26.93 -18.38
N ALA A 102 13.80 -27.78 -18.86
CA ALA A 102 13.50 -28.71 -19.97
C ALA A 102 12.34 -29.71 -19.70
N GLN A 103 12.00 -29.93 -18.43
CA GLN A 103 10.85 -30.74 -18.04
C GLN A 103 9.58 -29.91 -17.80
N LEU A 104 9.73 -28.64 -17.47
CA LEU A 104 8.62 -27.70 -17.20
C LEU A 104 8.09 -27.07 -18.50
N GLN A 105 9.00 -26.63 -19.37
CA GLN A 105 8.70 -25.84 -20.55
C GLN A 105 7.69 -26.53 -21.49
N PRO A 106 7.81 -27.83 -21.83
CA PRO A 106 6.84 -28.48 -22.72
C PRO A 106 5.40 -28.47 -22.19
N GLY A 107 5.24 -28.59 -20.87
CA GLY A 107 3.92 -28.49 -20.21
C GLY A 107 3.34 -27.09 -20.24
N LEU A 108 4.17 -26.08 -19.99
CA LEU A 108 3.77 -24.68 -20.08
C LEU A 108 3.41 -24.27 -21.51
N GLU A 109 4.20 -24.68 -22.48
CA GLU A 109 3.93 -24.45 -23.92
C GLU A 109 2.66 -25.17 -24.41
N ALA A 110 2.43 -26.39 -23.96
CA ALA A 110 1.21 -27.11 -24.29
C ALA A 110 -0.04 -26.45 -23.74
N GLU A 111 0.06 -25.86 -22.54
CA GLU A 111 -1.08 -25.25 -21.88
C GLU A 111 -1.33 -23.78 -22.29
N PHE A 112 -0.27 -22.99 -22.43
CA PHE A 112 -0.38 -21.54 -22.65
C PHE A 112 0.14 -21.08 -24.03
N GLY A 113 0.87 -21.90 -24.75
CA GLY A 113 1.52 -21.49 -26.00
C GLY A 113 0.57 -21.13 -27.15
N ALA A 114 -0.66 -21.68 -27.14
CA ALA A 114 -1.72 -21.32 -28.08
C ALA A 114 -2.81 -20.42 -27.48
N TRP A 115 -2.55 -19.85 -26.31
CA TRP A 115 -3.54 -18.98 -25.68
C TRP A 115 -3.65 -17.65 -26.43
N GLU A 116 -4.83 -17.37 -26.95
CA GLU A 116 -5.17 -16.15 -27.68
C GLU A 116 -6.50 -15.58 -27.14
N VAL A 117 -6.59 -14.27 -27.06
CA VAL A 117 -7.82 -13.56 -26.69
C VAL A 117 -8.14 -12.54 -27.77
N ALA A 118 -9.36 -12.57 -28.29
CA ALA A 118 -9.79 -11.66 -29.35
C ALA A 118 -9.85 -10.20 -28.86
N GLY A 119 -9.78 -9.24 -29.81
CA GLY A 119 -9.88 -7.81 -29.51
C GLY A 119 -8.56 -7.17 -29.11
N THR A 120 -8.63 -5.93 -28.64
CA THR A 120 -7.46 -5.11 -28.25
C THR A 120 -7.35 -5.10 -26.72
N PRO A 121 -6.14 -5.30 -26.15
CA PRO A 121 -5.93 -5.13 -24.72
C PRO A 121 -6.34 -3.74 -24.22
N ALA A 122 -6.80 -3.68 -22.98
CA ALA A 122 -7.02 -2.37 -22.34
C ALA A 122 -5.69 -1.58 -22.31
N PRO A 123 -5.72 -0.28 -22.59
CA PRO A 123 -4.56 0.56 -22.41
C PRO A 123 -4.22 0.60 -20.90
N MET A 124 -2.93 0.44 -20.57
CA MET A 124 -2.48 0.64 -19.19
C MET A 124 -2.80 2.08 -18.78
N PRO A 125 -3.44 2.29 -17.63
CA PRO A 125 -3.69 3.62 -17.13
C PRO A 125 -2.38 4.41 -17.00
N THR A 126 -2.34 5.59 -17.61
CA THR A 126 -1.23 6.53 -17.38
C THR A 126 -1.52 7.32 -16.10
N ARG A 127 -0.48 7.48 -15.28
CA ARG A 127 -0.61 8.31 -14.09
C ARG A 127 -0.95 9.76 -14.49
N ALA A 128 -2.02 10.29 -13.93
CA ALA A 128 -2.31 11.72 -14.01
C ALA A 128 -1.28 12.52 -13.21
N GLN A 129 -1.24 13.85 -13.42
CA GLN A 129 -0.40 14.72 -12.59
C GLN A 129 -0.80 14.56 -11.10
N PRO A 130 0.17 14.40 -10.20
CA PRO A 130 -0.12 14.30 -8.78
C PRO A 130 -0.93 15.49 -8.26
N ALA A 131 -1.86 15.21 -7.37
CA ALA A 131 -2.72 16.20 -6.73
C ALA A 131 -2.74 15.99 -5.21
N PRO A 132 -1.60 16.22 -4.51
CA PRO A 132 -1.55 16.13 -3.06
C PRO A 132 -2.42 17.24 -2.43
N ALA A 133 -3.14 16.90 -1.36
CA ALA A 133 -3.86 17.88 -0.59
C ALA A 133 -2.89 18.81 0.17
N ALA A 134 -3.32 20.04 0.43
CA ALA A 134 -2.60 20.91 1.35
C ALA A 134 -2.54 20.29 2.76
N PRO A 135 -1.50 20.61 3.54
CA PRO A 135 -1.35 20.11 4.90
C PRO A 135 -2.60 20.36 5.76
N GLN A 136 -3.19 19.31 6.29
CA GLN A 136 -4.43 19.33 7.05
C GLN A 136 -4.60 18.09 7.92
N ILE A 137 -5.59 18.13 8.80
CA ILE A 137 -6.05 17.00 9.59
C ILE A 137 -7.50 16.71 9.21
N VAL A 138 -7.78 15.47 8.82
CA VAL A 138 -9.15 14.95 8.75
C VAL A 138 -9.40 14.13 10.01
N LEU A 139 -10.28 14.64 10.87
CA LEU A 139 -10.73 13.96 12.08
C LEU A 139 -12.04 13.22 11.79
N ILE A 140 -12.03 11.91 11.89
CA ILE A 140 -13.23 11.09 11.73
C ILE A 140 -13.79 10.83 13.12
N ASP A 141 -14.97 11.39 13.37
CA ASP A 141 -15.63 11.35 14.68
C ASP A 141 -16.22 9.96 14.92
N ARG A 142 -15.56 9.21 15.79
CA ARG A 142 -16.00 7.89 16.21
C ARG A 142 -16.17 7.89 17.74
N LEU A 143 -17.42 8.06 18.16
CA LEU A 143 -17.80 8.07 19.57
C LEU A 143 -17.40 6.77 20.29
N ASP A 144 -17.13 6.89 21.59
CA ASP A 144 -16.81 5.77 22.49
C ASP A 144 -15.61 4.92 22.02
N SER A 145 -14.69 5.49 21.23
CA SER A 145 -13.46 4.81 20.84
C SER A 145 -12.56 4.61 22.06
N ALA A 146 -12.11 3.38 22.31
CA ALA A 146 -11.15 3.11 23.41
C ALA A 146 -9.77 3.73 23.13
N GLN A 147 -9.40 3.86 21.86
CA GLN A 147 -8.14 4.43 21.38
C GLN A 147 -8.41 5.38 20.21
N THR A 148 -7.45 6.25 19.94
CA THR A 148 -7.41 7.07 18.72
C THR A 148 -6.42 6.47 17.75
N THR A 149 -6.87 6.15 16.54
CA THR A 149 -6.00 5.75 15.44
C THR A 149 -5.53 6.99 14.69
N ILE A 150 -4.24 7.08 14.47
CA ILE A 150 -3.57 8.20 13.80
C ILE A 150 -2.78 7.65 12.63
N ALA A 151 -2.96 8.23 11.47
CA ALA A 151 -2.08 8.02 10.34
C ALA A 151 -1.79 9.34 9.64
N GLY A 152 -0.60 9.49 9.16
CA GLY A 152 -0.20 10.65 8.39
C GLY A 152 0.83 10.27 7.34
N GLY A 153 1.03 11.16 6.39
CA GLY A 153 2.00 10.90 5.34
C GLY A 153 2.04 11.98 4.28
N GLN A 154 2.85 11.72 3.29
CA GLN A 154 3.04 12.59 2.13
C GLN A 154 3.32 11.78 0.87
N LEU A 155 3.09 12.39 -0.27
CA LEU A 155 3.67 11.94 -1.53
C LEU A 155 5.18 12.24 -1.51
N VAL A 156 5.98 11.30 -2.02
CA VAL A 156 7.42 11.49 -2.22
C VAL A 156 7.64 11.75 -3.71
N GLU A 157 8.15 12.92 -4.03
CA GLU A 157 8.38 13.35 -5.40
C GLU A 157 9.88 13.33 -5.74
N GLY A 158 10.19 13.14 -7.02
CA GLY A 158 11.55 13.27 -7.53
C GLY A 158 12.52 12.14 -7.16
N VAL A 159 11.99 11.01 -6.65
CA VAL A 159 12.79 9.79 -6.39
C VAL A 159 12.73 8.83 -7.56
N ASP A 160 13.86 8.17 -7.84
CA ASP A 160 13.89 7.04 -8.74
C ASP A 160 13.27 5.82 -8.05
N THR A 161 12.12 5.37 -8.55
CA THR A 161 11.42 4.20 -7.99
C THR A 161 12.11 2.87 -8.30
N SER A 162 13.12 2.86 -9.17
CA SER A 162 13.92 1.66 -9.46
C SER A 162 15.02 1.41 -8.41
N ASP A 163 15.48 2.48 -7.73
CA ASP A 163 16.51 2.43 -6.70
C ASP A 163 16.07 3.17 -5.43
N LEU A 164 15.67 2.41 -4.43
CA LEU A 164 15.24 2.91 -3.12
C LEU A 164 16.14 2.41 -1.98
N VAL A 165 17.38 2.00 -2.26
CA VAL A 165 18.29 1.39 -1.28
C VAL A 165 18.57 2.33 -0.11
N SER A 166 18.91 3.58 -0.38
CA SER A 166 19.09 4.60 0.66
C SER A 166 17.84 4.81 1.49
N LEU A 167 16.67 4.90 0.85
CA LEU A 167 15.40 5.12 1.54
C LEU A 167 14.97 3.89 2.36
N ASP A 168 15.28 2.67 1.91
CA ASP A 168 15.03 1.45 2.69
C ASP A 168 15.86 1.41 3.99
N LEU A 169 17.14 1.78 3.92
CA LEU A 169 17.98 1.90 5.12
C LEU A 169 17.48 3.01 6.06
N ALA A 170 17.09 4.15 5.51
CA ALA A 170 16.54 5.25 6.29
C ALA A 170 15.21 4.88 6.97
N ASP A 171 14.39 4.11 6.28
CA ASP A 171 13.12 3.62 6.81
C ASP A 171 13.30 2.71 8.02
N GLN A 172 14.33 1.86 8.02
CA GLN A 172 14.67 1.03 9.18
C GLN A 172 15.02 1.88 10.41
N VAL A 173 15.69 3.01 10.22
CA VAL A 173 16.02 3.93 11.30
C VAL A 173 14.78 4.69 11.77
N LEU A 174 13.96 5.20 10.84
CA LEU A 174 12.85 6.08 11.17
C LEU A 174 11.62 5.35 11.68
N GLY A 175 11.13 4.33 10.94
CA GLY A 175 9.78 3.83 11.19
C GLY A 175 9.56 2.32 11.06
N SER A 176 10.25 1.59 10.17
CA SER A 176 9.90 0.20 9.88
C SER A 176 10.55 -0.83 10.82
N GLY A 177 11.59 -0.47 11.55
CA GLY A 177 12.26 -1.34 12.50
C GLY A 177 11.60 -1.34 13.88
N PHE A 178 11.70 -2.46 14.62
CA PHE A 178 11.26 -2.52 16.02
C PHE A 178 11.99 -1.48 16.90
N LEU A 179 13.27 -1.23 16.62
CA LEU A 179 14.10 -0.22 17.29
C LEU A 179 14.10 1.12 16.55
N SER A 180 13.16 1.33 15.62
CA SER A 180 13.03 2.60 14.90
C SER A 180 12.69 3.76 15.84
N ARG A 181 13.09 4.97 15.45
CA ARG A 181 12.90 6.17 16.26
C ARG A 181 11.43 6.42 16.62
N ILE A 182 10.51 6.22 15.67
CA ILE A 182 9.07 6.38 15.89
C ILE A 182 8.57 5.38 16.95
N ASN A 183 8.94 4.09 16.82
CA ASN A 183 8.50 3.07 17.76
C ASN A 183 9.10 3.27 19.14
N MET A 184 10.40 3.56 19.23
CA MET A 184 11.07 3.82 20.50
C MET A 184 10.48 5.04 21.21
N ASN A 185 10.18 6.12 20.50
CA ASN A 185 9.56 7.30 21.07
C ASN A 185 8.17 7.00 21.66
N LEU A 186 7.22 6.54 20.81
CA LEU A 186 5.82 6.44 21.25
C LEU A 186 5.54 5.24 22.14
N ARG A 187 6.24 4.13 21.93
CA ARG A 187 6.06 2.91 22.69
C ARG A 187 6.92 2.88 23.95
N GLU A 188 8.25 3.02 23.81
CA GLU A 188 9.18 2.79 24.90
C GLU A 188 9.37 4.03 25.79
N ASP A 189 9.51 5.22 25.21
CA ASP A 189 9.76 6.44 25.99
C ASP A 189 8.47 7.04 26.55
N LYS A 190 7.42 7.11 25.74
CA LYS A 190 6.15 7.75 26.11
C LYS A 190 5.13 6.79 26.70
N HIS A 191 5.19 5.52 26.36
CA HIS A 191 4.20 4.51 26.76
C HIS A 191 2.75 4.86 26.33
N TRP A 192 2.59 5.54 25.18
CA TRP A 192 1.28 5.95 24.67
C TRP A 192 0.67 4.95 23.71
N ALA A 193 1.50 4.12 23.06
CA ALA A 193 1.11 3.18 22.04
C ALA A 193 1.65 1.77 22.34
N TYR A 194 0.94 0.75 21.85
CA TYR A 194 1.46 -0.61 21.83
C TYR A 194 2.52 -0.78 20.73
N GLY A 195 2.41 -0.01 19.66
CA GLY A 195 3.38 0.10 18.58
C GLY A 195 3.11 1.33 17.74
N ALA A 196 4.17 1.84 17.15
CA ALA A 196 4.12 2.94 16.20
C ALA A 196 5.16 2.70 15.10
N GLY A 197 4.88 3.14 13.91
CA GLY A 197 5.82 2.95 12.81
C GLY A 197 5.53 3.81 11.61
N GLY A 198 6.37 3.67 10.60
CA GLY A 198 6.20 4.29 9.31
C GLY A 198 6.97 3.53 8.25
N SER A 199 6.63 3.76 6.99
CA SER A 199 7.36 3.15 5.88
C SER A 199 7.20 3.93 4.59
N PHE A 200 8.18 3.79 3.71
CA PHE A 200 8.01 4.13 2.30
C PHE A 200 7.13 3.07 1.63
N VAL A 201 6.01 3.52 1.10
CA VAL A 201 5.11 2.68 0.31
C VAL A 201 5.41 2.94 -1.15
N ASP A 202 6.06 1.96 -1.77
CA ASP A 202 6.45 2.02 -3.16
C ASP A 202 5.43 1.25 -4.01
N GLN A 203 4.72 2.01 -4.82
CA GLN A 203 3.75 1.51 -5.80
C GLN A 203 4.24 1.87 -7.22
N PRO A 204 3.79 1.16 -8.27
CA PRO A 204 4.16 1.54 -9.63
C PRO A 204 3.93 3.03 -9.89
N GLN A 205 4.99 3.73 -10.27
CA GLN A 205 5.00 5.17 -10.58
C GLN A 205 4.69 6.11 -9.39
N GLN A 206 4.67 5.61 -8.15
CA GLN A 206 4.37 6.43 -6.98
C GLN A 206 5.10 5.91 -5.74
N VAL A 207 5.76 6.81 -5.03
CA VAL A 207 6.27 6.56 -3.68
C VAL A 207 5.57 7.50 -2.70
N SER A 208 5.17 6.99 -1.57
CA SER A 208 4.67 7.79 -0.45
C SER A 208 5.36 7.36 0.84
N TYR A 209 5.45 8.27 1.82
CA TYR A 209 5.83 7.91 3.18
C TYR A 209 4.60 7.98 4.08
N LEU A 210 4.34 6.91 4.80
CA LEU A 210 3.23 6.79 5.74
C LEU A 210 3.77 6.51 7.14
N ALA A 211 3.15 7.12 8.17
CA ALA A 211 3.39 6.75 9.55
C ALA A 211 2.05 6.59 10.27
N SER A 212 1.96 5.60 11.17
CA SER A 212 0.73 5.31 11.89
C SER A 212 0.97 4.81 13.30
N THR A 213 -0.03 5.00 14.14
CA THR A 213 -0.08 4.47 15.50
C THR A 213 -1.51 4.49 16.04
N SER A 214 -1.77 3.71 17.07
CA SER A 214 -2.99 3.82 17.90
C SER A 214 -2.58 4.15 19.33
N VAL A 215 -3.16 5.22 19.88
CA VAL A 215 -2.80 5.76 21.20
C VAL A 215 -4.03 5.91 22.10
N GLN A 216 -3.80 6.13 23.37
CA GLN A 216 -4.85 6.55 24.29
C GLN A 216 -5.47 7.87 23.81
N GLN A 217 -6.78 8.05 23.99
CA GLN A 217 -7.51 9.22 23.45
C GLN A 217 -6.93 10.57 23.90
N ASP A 218 -6.48 10.67 25.15
CA ASP A 218 -5.89 11.88 25.73
C ASP A 218 -4.46 12.17 25.24
N LYS A 219 -3.92 11.32 24.35
CA LYS A 219 -2.58 11.44 23.77
C LYS A 219 -2.60 11.70 22.26
N ALA A 220 -3.77 11.88 21.66
CA ALA A 220 -3.90 12.01 20.21
C ALA A 220 -3.09 13.19 19.62
N GLY A 221 -3.30 14.41 20.13
CA GLY A 221 -2.56 15.58 19.67
C GLY A 221 -1.05 15.50 19.94
N PRO A 222 -0.63 15.17 21.18
CA PRO A 222 0.76 14.90 21.49
C PRO A 222 1.41 13.86 20.59
N ALA A 223 0.73 12.76 20.24
CA ALA A 223 1.26 11.71 19.37
C ALA A 223 1.47 12.17 17.92
N VAL A 224 0.53 12.94 17.36
CA VAL A 224 0.74 13.60 16.05
C VAL A 224 1.96 14.51 16.10
N GLY A 225 2.12 15.28 17.19
CA GLY A 225 3.27 16.14 17.42
C GLY A 225 4.60 15.37 17.45
N GLU A 226 4.65 14.23 18.15
CA GLU A 226 5.87 13.40 18.22
C GLU A 226 6.16 12.73 16.87
N LEU A 227 5.16 12.18 16.15
CA LEU A 227 5.37 11.64 14.80
C LEU A 227 5.97 12.70 13.86
N ARG A 228 5.37 13.88 13.83
CA ARG A 228 5.87 15.01 13.03
C ARG A 228 7.29 15.43 13.45
N LYS A 229 7.57 15.40 14.75
CA LYS A 229 8.88 15.74 15.31
C LYS A 229 9.94 14.74 14.86
N GLU A 230 9.71 13.44 14.94
CA GLU A 230 10.69 12.42 14.53
C GLU A 230 11.08 12.58 13.05
N VAL A 231 10.10 12.79 12.17
CA VAL A 231 10.37 13.04 10.74
C VAL A 231 11.10 14.36 10.52
N THR A 232 10.70 15.42 11.23
CA THR A 232 11.35 16.74 11.13
C THR A 232 12.80 16.70 11.63
N ASP A 233 13.02 16.09 12.78
CA ASP A 233 14.36 15.96 13.37
C ASP A 233 15.28 15.15 12.48
N LEU A 234 14.78 14.10 11.82
CA LEU A 234 15.57 13.29 10.90
C LEU A 234 16.17 14.10 9.75
N VAL A 235 15.41 15.05 9.20
CA VAL A 235 15.87 15.88 8.07
C VAL A 235 16.52 17.20 8.50
N THR A 236 16.56 17.51 9.82
CA THR A 236 17.06 18.80 10.33
C THR A 236 18.08 18.64 11.47
N THR A 237 17.61 18.40 12.69
CA THR A 237 18.39 18.50 13.93
C THR A 237 19.03 17.20 14.37
N ARG A 238 18.47 16.07 13.98
CA ARG A 238 18.94 14.74 14.34
C ARG A 238 19.01 13.83 13.11
N PRO A 239 19.88 14.16 12.13
CA PRO A 239 20.05 13.29 10.96
C PRO A 239 20.54 11.90 11.37
N ILE A 240 20.45 10.93 10.46
CA ILE A 240 20.92 9.57 10.69
C ILE A 240 22.40 9.61 11.06
N SER A 241 22.76 8.91 12.14
CA SER A 241 24.16 8.79 12.58
C SER A 241 24.87 7.63 11.86
N GLN A 242 26.20 7.60 11.93
CA GLN A 242 26.97 6.48 11.38
C GLN A 242 26.63 5.17 12.10
N GLU A 243 26.44 5.22 13.42
CA GLU A 243 26.08 4.05 14.23
C GLU A 243 24.71 3.47 13.80
N GLU A 244 23.71 4.32 13.57
CA GLU A 244 22.40 3.89 13.07
C GLU A 244 22.50 3.28 11.67
N LEU A 245 23.24 3.91 10.75
CA LEU A 245 23.47 3.38 9.41
C LEU A 245 24.13 2.03 9.45
N ASP A 246 25.20 1.88 10.23
CA ASP A 246 25.94 0.61 10.35
C ASP A 246 25.04 -0.49 10.94
N PHE A 247 24.24 -0.16 11.94
CA PHE A 247 23.30 -1.10 12.56
C PHE A 247 22.24 -1.61 11.58
N VAL A 248 21.56 -0.69 10.85
CA VAL A 248 20.49 -1.10 9.92
C VAL A 248 21.04 -1.80 8.69
N ARG A 249 22.20 -1.36 8.17
CA ARG A 249 22.94 -2.02 7.09
C ARG A 249 23.25 -3.47 7.43
N ASP A 250 23.88 -3.70 8.59
CA ASP A 250 24.21 -5.03 9.08
C ASP A 250 22.96 -5.89 9.28
N SER A 251 21.88 -5.30 9.78
CA SER A 251 20.60 -5.99 9.95
C SER A 251 20.02 -6.44 8.61
N ARG A 252 20.04 -5.55 7.59
CA ARG A 252 19.58 -5.88 6.24
C ARG A 252 20.41 -6.98 5.60
N LEU A 253 21.73 -6.87 5.64
CA LEU A 253 22.63 -7.89 5.09
C LEU A 253 22.43 -9.27 5.74
N ARG A 254 22.20 -9.32 7.05
CA ARG A 254 21.88 -10.57 7.74
C ARG A 254 20.52 -11.14 7.33
N SER A 255 19.49 -10.29 7.16
CA SER A 255 18.15 -10.73 6.83
C SER A 255 18.00 -11.24 5.39
N MET A 256 18.82 -10.74 4.46
CA MET A 256 18.79 -11.14 3.04
C MET A 256 18.89 -12.65 2.84
N SER A 257 19.67 -13.35 3.66
CA SER A 257 19.81 -14.81 3.58
C SER A 257 18.51 -15.57 3.82
N SER A 258 17.55 -14.96 4.52
CA SER A 258 16.24 -15.56 4.80
C SER A 258 15.17 -15.25 3.76
N TRP A 259 15.35 -14.20 2.93
CA TRP A 259 14.32 -13.76 1.97
C TRP A 259 13.98 -14.83 0.94
N PHE A 260 14.96 -15.61 0.53
CA PHE A 260 14.84 -16.66 -0.50
C PHE A 260 14.94 -18.07 0.07
N SER A 261 14.70 -18.24 1.37
CA SER A 261 14.74 -19.56 2.03
C SER A 261 13.57 -20.47 1.67
N SER A 262 12.56 -19.97 0.98
CA SER A 262 11.38 -20.73 0.53
C SER A 262 11.06 -20.45 -0.93
N ALA A 263 10.37 -21.39 -1.58
CA ALA A 263 9.88 -21.22 -2.95
C ALA A 263 9.01 -19.96 -3.09
N GLY A 264 8.18 -19.67 -2.07
CA GLY A 264 7.35 -18.46 -2.04
C GLY A 264 8.17 -17.18 -2.00
N GLY A 265 9.26 -17.14 -1.22
CA GLY A 265 10.18 -16.00 -1.17
C GLY A 265 10.87 -15.74 -2.51
N VAL A 266 11.36 -16.81 -3.16
CA VAL A 266 11.95 -16.71 -4.51
C VAL A 266 10.91 -16.20 -5.52
N LEU A 267 9.70 -16.77 -5.51
CA LEU A 267 8.60 -16.35 -6.39
C LEU A 267 8.25 -14.87 -6.20
N ALA A 268 8.10 -14.43 -4.96
CA ALA A 268 7.82 -13.03 -4.63
C ALA A 268 8.92 -12.09 -5.12
N GLY A 269 10.20 -12.46 -4.95
CA GLY A 269 11.33 -11.67 -5.45
C GLY A 269 11.32 -11.53 -6.98
N MET A 270 11.06 -12.61 -7.71
CA MET A 270 10.94 -12.57 -9.17
C MET A 270 9.80 -11.66 -9.65
N GLN A 271 8.63 -11.76 -9.01
CA GLN A 271 7.47 -10.92 -9.31
C GLN A 271 7.75 -9.45 -9.01
N GLU A 272 8.44 -9.17 -7.89
CA GLU A 272 8.78 -7.82 -7.49
C GLU A 272 9.77 -7.15 -8.45
N ASN A 273 10.79 -7.89 -8.94
CA ASN A 273 11.70 -7.37 -9.95
C ASN A 273 10.94 -6.93 -11.22
N VAL A 274 10.02 -7.76 -11.68
CA VAL A 274 9.21 -7.44 -12.87
C VAL A 274 8.28 -6.26 -12.60
N ARG A 275 7.60 -6.25 -11.46
CA ARG A 275 6.68 -5.18 -11.07
C ARG A 275 7.37 -3.80 -11.03
N ARG A 276 8.62 -3.77 -10.61
CA ARG A 276 9.43 -2.56 -10.47
C ARG A 276 10.32 -2.24 -11.67
N GLY A 277 10.31 -3.10 -12.71
CA GLY A 277 11.20 -2.93 -13.86
C GLY A 277 12.68 -3.13 -13.53
N ARG A 278 12.99 -3.88 -12.46
CA ARG A 278 14.35 -4.19 -12.02
C ARG A 278 14.98 -5.28 -12.88
N PRO A 279 16.33 -5.31 -13.00
CA PRO A 279 17.02 -6.38 -13.70
C PRO A 279 16.87 -7.72 -12.96
N ASP A 280 17.02 -8.83 -13.69
CA ASP A 280 16.84 -10.18 -13.13
C ASP A 280 17.86 -10.51 -12.02
N ASP A 281 19.03 -9.89 -12.06
CA ASP A 281 20.12 -10.05 -11.09
C ASP A 281 20.10 -9.03 -9.95
N TYR A 282 19.05 -8.21 -9.82
CA TYR A 282 18.92 -7.17 -8.80
C TYR A 282 19.28 -7.65 -7.39
N TYR A 283 18.74 -8.78 -6.96
CA TYR A 283 19.04 -9.30 -5.62
C TYR A 283 20.44 -9.87 -5.47
N ALA A 284 21.14 -10.18 -6.57
CA ALA A 284 22.54 -10.61 -6.51
C ALA A 284 23.47 -9.42 -6.23
N THR A 285 23.12 -8.20 -6.65
CA THR A 285 23.90 -6.97 -6.45
C THR A 285 23.50 -6.19 -5.21
N LEU A 286 22.24 -6.31 -4.77
CA LEU A 286 21.65 -5.53 -3.68
C LEU A 286 22.49 -5.52 -2.39
N GLY A 287 23.12 -6.66 -2.06
CA GLY A 287 23.99 -6.74 -0.88
C GLY A 287 25.24 -5.86 -0.97
N GLU A 288 25.79 -5.68 -2.16
CA GLU A 288 26.92 -4.75 -2.39
C GLU A 288 26.42 -3.30 -2.39
N GLU A 289 25.24 -3.05 -2.93
CA GLU A 289 24.61 -1.72 -2.91
C GLU A 289 24.40 -1.25 -1.46
N TYR A 290 23.83 -2.07 -0.59
CA TYR A 290 23.72 -1.74 0.85
C TYR A 290 25.08 -1.41 1.50
N LYS A 291 26.17 -2.10 1.13
CA LYS A 291 27.51 -1.85 1.70
C LYS A 291 28.10 -0.52 1.23
N THR A 292 27.75 -0.07 0.03
CA THR A 292 28.34 1.13 -0.60
C THR A 292 27.58 2.42 -0.27
N VAL A 293 26.39 2.36 0.35
CA VAL A 293 25.65 3.56 0.75
C VAL A 293 26.49 4.40 1.73
N GLU A 294 26.80 5.61 1.35
CA GLU A 294 27.52 6.56 2.17
C GLU A 294 26.57 7.41 3.02
N LEU A 295 26.99 7.76 4.24
CA LEU A 295 26.15 8.47 5.20
C LEU A 295 25.62 9.82 4.70
N ASP A 296 26.46 10.57 4.02
CA ASP A 296 26.09 11.90 3.53
C ASP A 296 25.13 11.83 2.33
N GLU A 297 25.27 10.80 1.49
CA GLU A 297 24.34 10.47 0.42
C GLU A 297 22.97 10.08 0.99
N LEU A 298 22.95 9.11 1.92
CA LEU A 298 21.73 8.70 2.62
C LEU A 298 20.97 9.89 3.22
N ARG A 299 21.68 10.80 3.88
CA ARG A 299 21.08 12.01 4.47
C ARG A 299 20.52 12.96 3.42
N ALA A 300 21.19 13.09 2.29
CA ALA A 300 20.74 13.93 1.18
C ALA A 300 19.44 13.35 0.56
N ASP A 301 19.41 12.04 0.31
CA ASP A 301 18.25 11.34 -0.25
C ASP A 301 17.03 11.46 0.66
N VAL A 302 17.21 11.20 1.96
CA VAL A 302 16.15 11.34 2.96
C VAL A 302 15.61 12.77 3.03
N LYS A 303 16.50 13.76 2.99
CA LYS A 303 16.12 15.17 3.02
C LYS A 303 15.39 15.60 1.73
N ALA A 304 15.73 14.99 0.60
CA ALA A 304 15.03 15.23 -0.67
C ALA A 304 13.64 14.55 -0.66
N ALA A 305 13.55 13.35 -0.09
CA ALA A 305 12.34 12.56 -0.07
C ALA A 305 11.29 13.04 0.93
N LEU A 306 11.70 13.53 2.10
CA LEU A 306 10.79 13.87 3.20
C LEU A 306 10.60 15.38 3.38
N ALA A 307 9.36 15.83 3.28
CA ALA A 307 8.94 17.22 3.49
C ALA A 307 7.89 17.29 4.64
N PRO A 308 8.31 17.28 5.91
CA PRO A 308 7.38 17.16 7.06
C PRO A 308 6.30 18.24 7.13
N SER A 309 6.53 19.40 6.50
CA SER A 309 5.57 20.49 6.39
C SER A 309 4.40 20.21 5.42
N GLN A 310 4.54 19.21 4.55
CA GLN A 310 3.54 18.83 3.55
C GLN A 310 2.65 17.66 4.00
N TRP A 311 2.84 17.19 5.20
CA TRP A 311 2.10 16.03 5.70
C TRP A 311 0.61 16.31 5.87
N VAL A 312 -0.19 15.34 5.44
CA VAL A 312 -1.61 15.24 5.72
C VAL A 312 -1.85 14.19 6.79
N TRP A 313 -2.92 14.34 7.56
CA TRP A 313 -3.22 13.49 8.70
C TRP A 313 -4.67 13.01 8.66
N VAL A 314 -4.88 11.77 9.01
CA VAL A 314 -6.20 11.20 9.32
C VAL A 314 -6.17 10.70 10.76
N VAL A 315 -7.13 11.15 11.54
CA VAL A 315 -7.27 10.81 12.95
C VAL A 315 -8.67 10.26 13.16
N VAL A 316 -8.79 9.06 13.74
CA VAL A 316 -10.08 8.42 14.01
C VAL A 316 -10.24 8.28 15.52
N GLY A 317 -11.21 8.95 16.10
CA GLY A 317 -11.45 8.95 17.53
C GLY A 317 -12.64 9.82 17.91
N ASP A 318 -12.93 9.94 19.21
CA ASP A 318 -13.98 10.79 19.73
C ASP A 318 -13.63 12.27 19.54
N ALA A 319 -14.39 12.98 18.71
CA ALA A 319 -14.08 14.35 18.33
C ALA A 319 -14.12 15.32 19.51
N ASP A 320 -14.97 15.11 20.50
CA ASP A 320 -15.07 15.96 21.69
C ASP A 320 -13.80 15.89 22.54
N ILE A 321 -13.13 14.74 22.55
CA ILE A 321 -11.88 14.50 23.30
C ILE A 321 -10.66 14.88 22.46
N VAL A 322 -10.66 14.54 21.18
CA VAL A 322 -9.47 14.56 20.31
C VAL A 322 -9.27 15.92 19.67
N LYS A 323 -10.34 16.57 19.18
CA LYS A 323 -10.23 17.85 18.46
C LYS A 323 -9.50 18.95 19.25
N PRO A 324 -9.80 19.18 20.54
CA PRO A 324 -9.10 20.21 21.33
C PRO A 324 -7.58 19.97 21.44
N GLN A 325 -7.14 18.70 21.33
CA GLN A 325 -5.72 18.35 21.36
C GLN A 325 -5.02 18.59 20.01
N LEU A 326 -5.78 18.56 18.90
CA LEU A 326 -5.25 18.76 17.55
C LEU A 326 -5.15 20.25 17.19
N GLU A 327 -6.00 21.12 17.74
CA GLU A 327 -6.02 22.56 17.46
C GLU A 327 -4.65 23.26 17.65
N PRO A 328 -3.87 22.95 18.71
CA PRO A 328 -2.54 23.54 18.91
C PRO A 328 -1.51 23.20 17.83
N LEU A 329 -1.76 22.18 17.00
CA LEU A 329 -0.86 21.81 15.89
C LEU A 329 -0.89 22.81 14.74
N GLY A 330 -1.88 23.72 14.71
CA GLY A 330 -1.97 24.83 13.76
C GLY A 330 -2.31 24.43 12.33
N LEU A 331 -2.84 23.24 12.13
CA LEU A 331 -3.31 22.76 10.84
C LEU A 331 -4.85 22.92 10.72
N PRO A 332 -5.39 23.15 9.51
CA PRO A 332 -6.83 23.06 9.29
C PRO A 332 -7.37 21.70 9.69
N ILE A 333 -8.50 21.67 10.42
CA ILE A 333 -9.15 20.44 10.87
C ILE A 333 -10.53 20.34 10.21
N THR A 334 -10.75 19.26 9.45
CA THR A 334 -12.06 18.89 8.93
C THR A 334 -12.59 17.71 9.74
N VAL A 335 -13.80 17.85 10.28
CA VAL A 335 -14.46 16.75 11.02
C VAL A 335 -15.45 16.05 10.10
N LEU A 336 -15.33 14.74 9.99
CA LEU A 336 -16.22 13.86 9.22
C LEU A 336 -16.82 12.81 10.15
N LYS A 337 -17.94 12.25 9.77
CA LYS A 337 -18.47 11.04 10.39
C LYS A 337 -18.07 9.80 9.60
N PRO A 338 -18.05 8.60 10.19
CA PRO A 338 -17.77 7.36 9.46
C PRO A 338 -18.65 7.16 8.23
N GLU A 339 -19.92 7.56 8.28
CA GLU A 339 -20.86 7.47 7.15
C GLU A 339 -20.57 8.46 6.02
N ASP A 340 -19.85 9.54 6.28
CA ASP A 340 -19.40 10.49 5.24
C ASP A 340 -18.19 9.91 4.46
N VAL A 341 -17.44 9.01 5.09
CA VAL A 341 -16.25 8.36 4.52
C VAL A 341 -16.63 7.09 3.79
N LEU A 342 -17.36 6.21 4.46
CA LEU A 342 -17.87 4.94 3.95
C LEU A 342 -19.40 4.92 4.16
N PRO A 343 -20.19 5.40 3.20
CA PRO A 343 -21.65 5.43 3.34
C PRO A 343 -22.22 4.01 3.47
N PRO A 344 -23.36 3.83 4.19
CA PRO A 344 -24.02 2.53 4.25
C PRO A 344 -24.45 2.13 2.83
N PHE A 345 -24.14 0.90 2.46
CA PHE A 345 -24.69 0.36 1.22
C PHE A 345 -26.21 0.19 1.37
N ARG A 346 -26.99 0.86 0.52
CA ARG A 346 -28.44 0.69 0.42
C ARG A 346 -28.75 -0.04 -0.87
N SER A 347 -29.44 -1.16 -0.81
CA SER A 347 -29.91 -1.90 -1.97
C SER A 347 -30.95 -1.08 -2.77
N GLY A 348 -30.53 -0.14 -3.53
CA GLY A 348 -31.35 0.82 -4.29
C GLY A 348 -30.53 1.97 -4.86
N ASP A 349 -29.30 2.11 -4.42
CA ASP A 349 -28.38 3.14 -4.90
C ASP A 349 -27.61 2.72 -6.19
N SER A 350 -28.04 1.65 -6.88
CA SER A 350 -27.49 1.30 -8.19
C SER A 350 -27.87 2.37 -9.21
N THR A 351 -27.07 3.41 -9.32
CA THR A 351 -27.05 4.21 -10.53
C THR A 351 -26.36 3.36 -11.59
N ASP A 352 -27.12 2.82 -12.54
CA ASP A 352 -26.55 2.28 -13.78
C ASP A 352 -25.64 3.37 -14.38
N PRO A 353 -24.33 3.14 -14.55
CA PRO A 353 -23.55 4.04 -15.37
C PRO A 353 -24.07 3.86 -16.80
N GLU A 354 -24.63 4.93 -17.38
CA GLU A 354 -24.95 4.97 -18.80
C GLU A 354 -23.69 4.55 -19.57
N VAL A 355 -23.77 3.36 -20.18
CA VAL A 355 -22.77 2.91 -21.15
C VAL A 355 -22.89 3.86 -22.35
N PRO A 356 -21.86 4.63 -22.71
CA PRO A 356 -21.94 5.44 -23.91
C PRO A 356 -22.07 4.52 -25.11
N GLU A 357 -23.22 4.61 -25.80
CA GLU A 357 -23.39 4.04 -27.13
C GLU A 357 -22.46 4.79 -28.09
N GLY A 358 -21.42 4.08 -28.60
CA GLY A 358 -20.49 4.62 -29.57
C GLY A 358 -19.67 3.55 -30.24
#